data_a393ef1fa06d1772eca262b5d63c72b3
#
_entry.id   a393ef1fa06d1772eca262b5d63c72b3
#
_cell.length_a   1.000
_cell.length_b   1.000
_cell.length_c   1.000
_cell.angle_alpha   90.00
_cell.angle_beta   90.00
_cell.angle_gamma   90.00
#
_symmetry.space_group_name_H-M   'P 1'
#
loop_
_entity.id
_entity.type
_entity.pdbx_description
1 polymer ?
#
loop_
_entity_poly.entity_id
_entity_poly.type
_entity_poly.pdbx_seq_one_letter_code
_entity_poly.pdbx_strand_id
1 'polypeptide(L)'
;MFQLRQLKIFIAAAETLSFTKAAQRVHLSQPSVTEQVRALEESVGQALFVRQNNRLQLTPAGEKLAVRARELLALADDAYREVRDNIDDPSGPIRVAAPQTLCTSVLVPQLLHFADQYPDTQVSVQERNSMASAQAVLDGSVDLGLVHGWPASDAQLRVEVIARDRPVVVMPPGHPLGTVAEIRPEALAAYPLIATMEGCRYREFLEARLQEAPEQPHIRAVAGSVAALVQMVSAGLGISILPRMAMDPALTAARVQWRPLSTDGDGLPICLLTAAREPARRVAAFIQMIRLAADGSDQAMPAIDVQHGARRVAIAK
;
A
#
# COMPACT_ATOMS: atom_id res chain seq x y z
N MET A 1 -21.36 20.33 20.03
CA MET A 1 -19.98 20.06 19.52
C MET A 1 -19.63 18.62 19.88
N PHE A 2 -19.12 17.82 18.95
CA PHE A 2 -18.79 16.41 19.17
C PHE A 2 -17.40 16.25 19.86
N GLN A 3 -17.19 15.08 20.48
CA GLN A 3 -15.94 14.73 21.17
C GLN A 3 -15.11 13.78 20.30
N LEU A 4 -13.76 13.81 20.43
CA LEU A 4 -12.86 12.88 19.71
C LEU A 4 -13.20 11.41 19.99
N ARG A 5 -13.66 11.08 21.21
CA ARG A 5 -14.10 9.73 21.56
C ARG A 5 -15.30 9.28 20.73
N GLN A 6 -16.25 10.18 20.47
CA GLN A 6 -17.42 9.88 19.63
C GLN A 6 -17.00 9.65 18.19
N LEU A 7 -16.03 10.42 17.67
CA LEU A 7 -15.46 10.20 16.34
C LEU A 7 -14.75 8.85 16.22
N LYS A 8 -13.97 8.43 17.23
CA LYS A 8 -13.34 7.08 17.26
C LYS A 8 -14.38 5.96 17.19
N ILE A 9 -15.46 6.08 17.94
CA ILE A 9 -16.55 5.10 17.94
C ILE A 9 -17.31 5.10 16.60
N PHE A 10 -17.58 6.28 16.06
CA PHE A 10 -18.20 6.44 14.74
C PHE A 10 -17.36 5.81 13.62
N ILE A 11 -16.06 6.06 13.58
CA ILE A 11 -15.15 5.48 12.58
C ILE A 11 -15.11 3.94 12.70
N ALA A 12 -15.03 3.40 13.92
CA ALA A 12 -15.09 1.94 14.12
C ALA A 12 -16.40 1.34 13.58
N ALA A 13 -17.54 2.04 13.74
CA ALA A 13 -18.83 1.62 13.20
C ALA A 13 -18.89 1.75 11.67
N ALA A 14 -18.30 2.82 11.11
CA ALA A 14 -18.24 3.07 9.67
C ALA A 14 -17.40 2.01 8.93
N GLU A 15 -16.28 1.59 9.51
CA GLU A 15 -15.38 0.59 8.91
C GLU A 15 -15.91 -0.85 9.02
N THR A 16 -16.63 -1.15 10.10
CA THR A 16 -17.14 -2.51 10.31
C THR A 16 -18.57 -2.71 9.77
N LEU A 17 -19.29 -1.63 9.48
CA LEU A 17 -20.72 -1.59 9.14
C LEU A 17 -21.56 -2.46 10.10
N SER A 18 -21.15 -2.50 11.38
CA SER A 18 -21.76 -3.31 12.44
C SER A 18 -21.46 -2.71 13.81
N PHE A 19 -22.48 -2.28 14.52
CA PHE A 19 -22.32 -1.76 15.89
C PHE A 19 -21.77 -2.81 16.87
N THR A 20 -22.06 -4.09 16.64
CA THR A 20 -21.51 -5.17 17.48
C THR A 20 -20.01 -5.35 17.26
N LYS A 21 -19.55 -5.37 15.99
CA LYS A 21 -18.11 -5.46 15.68
C LYS A 21 -17.36 -4.19 16.10
N ALA A 22 -17.98 -3.03 15.91
CA ALA A 22 -17.43 -1.77 16.39
C ALA A 22 -17.23 -1.77 17.90
N ALA A 23 -18.21 -2.26 18.66
CA ALA A 23 -18.15 -2.37 20.12
C ALA A 23 -16.97 -3.24 20.58
N GLN A 24 -16.75 -4.38 19.94
CA GLN A 24 -15.59 -5.24 20.21
C GLN A 24 -14.27 -4.51 19.95
N ARG A 25 -14.20 -3.76 18.84
CA ARG A 25 -12.97 -3.02 18.43
C ARG A 25 -12.61 -1.87 19.36
N VAL A 26 -13.63 -1.18 19.92
CA VAL A 26 -13.40 -0.05 20.83
C VAL A 26 -13.53 -0.43 22.31
N HIS A 27 -13.64 -1.74 22.63
CA HIS A 27 -13.76 -2.27 23.98
C HIS A 27 -14.95 -1.67 24.77
N LEU A 28 -16.10 -1.53 24.12
CA LEU A 28 -17.36 -1.05 24.70
C LEU A 28 -18.49 -2.07 24.53
N SER A 29 -19.60 -1.84 25.23
CA SER A 29 -20.84 -2.57 24.96
C SER A 29 -21.52 -2.06 23.68
N GLN A 30 -22.24 -2.92 22.98
CA GLN A 30 -23.00 -2.51 21.78
C GLN A 30 -24.06 -1.42 22.08
N PRO A 31 -24.80 -1.46 23.21
CA PRO A 31 -25.67 -0.34 23.57
C PRO A 31 -24.92 1.00 23.71
N SER A 32 -23.74 1.00 24.34
CA SER A 32 -22.91 2.21 24.47
C SER A 32 -22.48 2.77 23.12
N VAL A 33 -22.08 1.91 22.18
CA VAL A 33 -21.74 2.34 20.81
C VAL A 33 -22.94 2.97 20.12
N THR A 34 -24.13 2.34 20.24
CA THR A 34 -25.38 2.85 19.64
C THR A 34 -25.74 4.21 20.21
N GLU A 35 -25.63 4.38 21.52
CA GLU A 35 -25.91 5.63 22.21
C GLU A 35 -24.94 6.75 21.78
N GLN A 36 -23.63 6.46 21.72
CA GLN A 36 -22.61 7.43 21.29
C GLN A 36 -22.78 7.85 19.83
N VAL A 37 -23.13 6.93 18.94
CA VAL A 37 -23.42 7.25 17.54
C VAL A 37 -24.68 8.12 17.46
N ARG A 38 -25.74 7.77 18.18
CA ARG A 38 -26.96 8.57 18.22
C ARG A 38 -26.72 10.00 18.75
N ALA A 39 -25.97 10.13 19.84
CA ALA A 39 -25.60 11.43 20.38
C ALA A 39 -24.77 12.27 19.37
N LEU A 40 -23.93 11.63 18.56
CA LEU A 40 -23.21 12.27 17.47
C LEU A 40 -24.16 12.72 16.36
N GLU A 41 -25.11 11.88 15.94
CA GLU A 41 -26.14 12.23 14.96
C GLU A 41 -27.02 13.41 15.43
N GLU A 42 -27.41 13.42 16.68
CA GLU A 42 -28.15 14.54 17.31
C GLU A 42 -27.31 15.82 17.30
N SER A 43 -26.01 15.74 17.60
CA SER A 43 -25.13 16.92 17.63
C SER A 43 -24.85 17.48 16.22
N VAL A 44 -24.86 16.64 15.20
CA VAL A 44 -24.68 17.02 13.78
C VAL A 44 -26.02 17.41 13.14
N GLY A 45 -27.14 16.98 13.71
CA GLY A 45 -28.47 17.24 13.19
C GLY A 45 -28.85 16.39 11.98
N GLN A 46 -28.10 15.32 11.69
CA GLN A 46 -28.34 14.43 10.56
C GLN A 46 -28.02 12.98 10.92
N ALA A 47 -28.76 12.03 10.36
CA ALA A 47 -28.43 10.63 10.46
C ALA A 47 -27.13 10.33 9.68
N LEU A 48 -26.21 9.59 10.32
CA LEU A 48 -24.95 9.20 9.74
C LEU A 48 -24.97 7.75 9.23
N PHE A 49 -25.90 6.96 9.77
CA PHE A 49 -26.16 5.59 9.35
C PHE A 49 -27.61 5.38 8.92
N VAL A 50 -27.81 4.45 8.00
CA VAL A 50 -29.11 3.96 7.55
C VAL A 50 -29.11 2.44 7.52
N ARG A 51 -30.24 1.82 7.79
CA ARG A 51 -30.44 0.38 7.56
C ARG A 51 -31.19 0.17 6.25
N GLN A 52 -30.49 -0.41 5.28
CA GLN A 52 -31.07 -0.77 3.99
C GLN A 52 -30.92 -2.28 3.80
N ASN A 53 -32.00 -2.97 3.47
CA ASN A 53 -32.01 -4.44 3.31
C ASN A 53 -31.38 -5.18 4.51
N ASN A 54 -31.71 -4.77 5.72
CA ASN A 54 -31.18 -5.29 6.97
C ASN A 54 -29.64 -5.16 7.16
N ARG A 55 -28.99 -4.31 6.36
CA ARG A 55 -27.54 -4.00 6.45
C ARG A 55 -27.36 -2.55 6.89
N LEU A 56 -26.37 -2.34 7.75
CA LEU A 56 -25.96 -1.00 8.14
C LEU A 56 -25.13 -0.38 7.02
N GLN A 57 -25.43 0.87 6.64
CA GLN A 57 -24.71 1.63 5.63
C GLN A 57 -24.54 3.06 6.10
N LEU A 58 -23.50 3.75 5.58
CA LEU A 58 -23.36 5.18 5.79
C LEU A 58 -24.35 5.95 4.92
N THR A 59 -24.84 7.06 5.45
CA THR A 59 -25.53 8.08 4.67
C THR A 59 -24.49 8.97 3.95
N PRO A 60 -24.88 9.80 2.97
CA PRO A 60 -23.97 10.80 2.38
C PRO A 60 -23.36 11.76 3.41
N ALA A 61 -24.11 12.07 4.48
CA ALA A 61 -23.58 12.84 5.63
C ALA A 61 -22.56 12.02 6.43
N GLY A 62 -22.83 10.72 6.63
CA GLY A 62 -21.90 9.78 7.28
C GLY A 62 -20.59 9.63 6.52
N GLU A 63 -20.63 9.50 5.20
CA GLU A 63 -19.44 9.43 4.36
C GLU A 63 -18.58 10.69 4.47
N LYS A 64 -19.20 11.87 4.37
CA LYS A 64 -18.51 13.16 4.54
C LYS A 64 -17.88 13.29 5.93
N LEU A 65 -18.63 12.92 6.98
CA LEU A 65 -18.11 12.98 8.34
C LEU A 65 -16.98 11.95 8.54
N ALA A 66 -17.06 10.77 7.94
CA ALA A 66 -16.02 9.74 8.08
C ALA A 66 -14.65 10.22 7.55
N VAL A 67 -14.63 10.94 6.44
CA VAL A 67 -13.40 11.57 5.92
C VAL A 67 -12.85 12.57 6.93
N ARG A 68 -13.67 13.53 7.37
CA ARG A 68 -13.24 14.60 8.30
C ARG A 68 -12.91 14.09 9.70
N ALA A 69 -13.61 13.07 10.16
CA ALA A 69 -13.34 12.45 11.46
C ALA A 69 -11.96 11.77 11.49
N ARG A 70 -11.55 11.11 10.42
CA ARG A 70 -10.20 10.54 10.31
C ARG A 70 -9.12 11.62 10.36
N GLU A 71 -9.30 12.70 9.60
CA GLU A 71 -8.38 13.85 9.60
C GLU A 71 -8.22 14.45 11.02
N LEU A 72 -9.34 14.67 11.71
CA LEU A 72 -9.34 15.23 13.07
C LEU A 72 -8.68 14.28 14.08
N LEU A 73 -8.97 12.98 13.98
CA LEU A 73 -8.37 11.97 14.87
C LEU A 73 -6.87 11.86 14.62
N ALA A 74 -6.43 11.89 13.36
CA ALA A 74 -5.03 11.91 13.01
C ALA A 74 -4.33 13.14 13.59
N LEU A 75 -4.91 14.34 13.40
CA LEU A 75 -4.36 15.57 13.94
C LEU A 75 -4.28 15.56 15.47
N ALA A 76 -5.29 15.01 16.15
CA ALA A 76 -5.28 14.87 17.61
C ALA A 76 -4.21 13.89 18.08
N ASP A 77 -4.05 12.74 17.42
CA ASP A 77 -3.02 11.76 17.75
C ASP A 77 -1.61 12.30 17.45
N ASP A 78 -1.48 13.18 16.46
CA ASP A 78 -0.22 13.86 16.14
C ASP A 78 0.12 14.92 17.18
N ALA A 79 -0.84 15.79 17.55
CA ALA A 79 -0.63 16.77 18.59
C ALA A 79 -0.26 16.10 19.94
N TYR A 80 -0.91 14.96 20.25
CA TYR A 80 -0.58 14.18 21.43
C TYR A 80 0.85 13.60 21.38
N ARG A 81 1.28 13.14 20.21
CA ARG A 81 2.64 12.66 19.98
C ARG A 81 3.67 13.79 20.02
N GLU A 82 3.38 14.92 19.38
CA GLU A 82 4.27 16.08 19.35
C GLU A 82 4.57 16.62 20.76
N VAL A 83 3.57 16.59 21.65
CA VAL A 83 3.74 17.01 23.05
C VAL A 83 4.43 15.93 23.89
N ARG A 84 4.22 14.66 23.58
CA ARG A 84 4.75 13.52 24.35
C ARG A 84 6.14 13.10 23.89
N ASP A 85 6.39 13.14 22.60
CA ASP A 85 7.69 12.87 22.02
C ASP A 85 8.55 14.13 22.24
N ASN A 86 9.55 14.03 23.11
CA ASN A 86 10.60 15.05 23.11
C ASN A 86 11.07 15.22 21.66
N ILE A 87 11.10 16.43 21.15
CA ILE A 87 11.45 16.80 19.76
C ILE A 87 12.82 16.15 19.36
N ASP A 88 13.62 15.79 20.34
CA ASP A 88 14.94 15.18 20.19
C ASP A 88 14.97 13.65 20.41
N ASP A 89 13.83 12.99 20.74
CA ASP A 89 13.81 11.54 20.95
C ASP A 89 13.60 10.80 19.60
N PRO A 90 14.63 10.16 19.04
CA PRO A 90 14.51 9.37 17.81
C PRO A 90 13.78 8.03 18.01
N SER A 91 13.40 7.65 19.25
CA SER A 91 12.93 6.31 19.62
C SER A 91 11.46 6.01 19.33
N GLY A 92 10.64 6.99 18.91
CA GLY A 92 9.23 6.74 18.59
C GLY A 92 9.04 5.84 17.36
N PRO A 93 7.92 5.09 17.25
CA PRO A 93 7.68 4.17 16.13
C PRO A 93 7.52 4.92 14.80
N ILE A 94 8.04 4.34 13.72
CA ILE A 94 7.78 4.77 12.34
C ILE A 94 6.77 3.80 11.73
N ARG A 95 5.72 4.31 11.10
CA ARG A 95 4.69 3.51 10.45
C ARG A 95 4.70 3.76 8.95
N VAL A 96 4.83 2.70 8.19
CA VAL A 96 4.95 2.72 6.73
C VAL A 96 3.85 1.87 6.12
N ALA A 97 3.24 2.34 5.03
CA ALA A 97 2.35 1.52 4.20
C ALA A 97 2.89 1.43 2.77
N ALA A 98 2.88 0.23 2.20
CA ALA A 98 3.33 0.02 0.83
C ALA A 98 2.74 -1.26 0.23
N PRO A 99 2.64 -1.39 -1.11
CA PRO A 99 2.42 -2.66 -1.77
C PRO A 99 3.53 -3.67 -1.47
N GLN A 100 3.18 -4.96 -1.47
CA GLN A 100 4.08 -6.07 -1.16
C GLN A 100 5.45 -5.95 -1.86
N THR A 101 5.46 -5.65 -3.14
CA THR A 101 6.69 -5.51 -3.94
C THR A 101 7.60 -4.39 -3.44
N LEU A 102 7.03 -3.24 -3.04
CA LEU A 102 7.79 -2.13 -2.47
C LEU A 102 8.23 -2.43 -1.03
N CYS A 103 7.43 -3.17 -0.26
CA CYS A 103 7.85 -3.65 1.06
C CYS A 103 9.12 -4.50 0.95
N THR A 104 9.12 -5.50 0.06
CA THR A 104 10.23 -6.45 -0.05
C THR A 104 11.45 -5.85 -0.75
N SER A 105 11.26 -5.12 -1.85
CA SER A 105 12.36 -4.68 -2.71
C SER A 105 12.94 -3.31 -2.32
N VAL A 106 12.15 -2.45 -1.66
CA VAL A 106 12.61 -1.10 -1.27
C VAL A 106 12.77 -0.99 0.24
N LEU A 107 11.73 -1.33 1.02
CA LEU A 107 11.76 -1.08 2.46
C LEU A 107 12.68 -2.03 3.23
N VAL A 108 12.61 -3.34 2.98
CA VAL A 108 13.39 -4.32 3.75
C VAL A 108 14.89 -4.06 3.72
N PRO A 109 15.54 -3.77 2.57
CA PRO A 109 16.95 -3.42 2.55
C PRO A 109 17.27 -2.18 3.40
N GLN A 110 16.41 -1.17 3.37
CA GLN A 110 16.62 0.07 4.13
C GLN A 110 16.36 -0.12 5.62
N LEU A 111 15.43 -1.00 6.00
CA LEU A 111 15.17 -1.35 7.39
C LEU A 111 16.40 -1.99 8.08
N LEU A 112 17.14 -2.82 7.36
CA LEU A 112 18.36 -3.42 7.88
C LEU A 112 19.40 -2.33 8.23
N HIS A 113 19.65 -1.40 7.33
CA HIS A 113 20.58 -0.29 7.58
C HIS A 113 20.06 0.67 8.66
N PHE A 114 18.73 0.92 8.68
CA PHE A 114 18.13 1.81 9.67
C PHE A 114 18.22 1.23 11.09
N ALA A 115 17.97 -0.06 11.24
CA ALA A 115 18.05 -0.75 12.55
C ALA A 115 19.46 -0.71 13.15
N ASP A 116 20.50 -0.74 12.31
CA ASP A 116 21.89 -0.61 12.78
C ASP A 116 22.19 0.79 13.33
N GLN A 117 21.60 1.83 12.75
CA GLN A 117 21.82 3.22 13.16
C GLN A 117 20.86 3.70 14.27
N TYR A 118 19.63 3.14 14.30
CA TYR A 118 18.57 3.51 15.23
C TYR A 118 17.97 2.25 15.90
N PRO A 119 18.74 1.55 16.76
CA PRO A 119 18.34 0.25 17.32
C PRO A 119 17.09 0.32 18.21
N ASP A 120 16.81 1.47 18.81
CA ASP A 120 15.65 1.67 19.68
C ASP A 120 14.39 2.12 18.94
N THR A 121 14.47 2.36 17.61
CA THR A 121 13.34 2.80 16.81
C THR A 121 12.58 1.61 16.23
N GLN A 122 11.35 1.43 16.65
CA GLN A 122 10.46 0.43 16.03
C GLN A 122 9.94 0.92 14.69
N VAL A 123 10.07 0.11 13.63
CA VAL A 123 9.43 0.38 12.32
C VAL A 123 8.34 -0.66 12.08
N SER A 124 7.12 -0.18 11.83
CA SER A 124 5.96 -1.00 11.51
C SER A 124 5.62 -0.84 10.02
N VAL A 125 5.68 -1.94 9.28
CA VAL A 125 5.34 -1.95 7.85
C VAL A 125 3.97 -2.61 7.67
N GLN A 126 3.07 -1.91 6.97
CA GLN A 126 1.74 -2.39 6.64
C GLN A 126 1.65 -2.65 5.13
N GLU A 127 1.39 -3.89 4.76
CA GLU A 127 1.17 -4.23 3.36
C GLU A 127 -0.22 -3.78 2.92
N ARG A 128 -0.29 -2.85 1.96
CA ARG A 128 -1.51 -2.28 1.40
C ARG A 128 -1.32 -1.99 -0.09
N ASN A 129 -2.39 -1.96 -0.88
CA ASN A 129 -2.29 -1.47 -2.27
C ASN A 129 -1.99 0.05 -2.30
N SER A 130 -1.64 0.60 -3.46
CA SER A 130 -1.24 2.01 -3.61
C SER A 130 -2.32 2.99 -3.13
N MET A 131 -3.59 2.73 -3.44
CA MET A 131 -4.71 3.59 -2.99
C MET A 131 -4.88 3.56 -1.47
N ALA A 132 -4.86 2.37 -0.87
CA ALA A 132 -4.98 2.21 0.58
C ALA A 132 -3.75 2.75 1.32
N SER A 133 -2.55 2.69 0.72
CA SER A 133 -1.34 3.29 1.30
C SER A 133 -1.42 4.83 1.31
N ALA A 134 -1.87 5.45 0.20
CA ALA A 134 -2.08 6.89 0.16
C ALA A 134 -3.17 7.35 1.14
N GLN A 135 -4.28 6.61 1.23
CA GLN A 135 -5.33 6.91 2.21
C GLN A 135 -4.82 6.81 3.64
N ALA A 136 -3.95 5.84 3.94
CA ALA A 136 -3.34 5.68 5.27
C ALA A 136 -2.41 6.84 5.65
N VAL A 137 -1.74 7.48 4.68
CA VAL A 137 -0.99 8.72 4.90
C VAL A 137 -1.93 9.90 5.16
N LEU A 138 -3.00 10.03 4.35
CA LEU A 138 -3.99 11.10 4.49
C LEU A 138 -4.71 11.07 5.84
N ASP A 139 -5.07 9.88 6.33
CA ASP A 139 -5.74 9.72 7.61
C ASP A 139 -4.77 9.61 8.80
N GLY A 140 -3.45 9.75 8.57
CA GLY A 140 -2.42 9.75 9.59
C GLY A 140 -2.21 8.39 10.28
N SER A 141 -2.80 7.30 9.77
CA SER A 141 -2.59 5.95 10.32
C SER A 141 -1.17 5.44 10.06
N VAL A 142 -0.47 6.01 9.07
CA VAL A 142 0.96 5.81 8.81
C VAL A 142 1.67 7.16 8.61
N ASP A 143 2.97 7.17 8.82
CA ASP A 143 3.81 8.36 8.74
C ASP A 143 4.29 8.62 7.31
N LEU A 144 4.48 7.56 6.51
CA LEU A 144 4.81 7.63 5.09
C LEU A 144 4.23 6.44 4.32
N GLY A 145 4.05 6.63 3.02
CA GLY A 145 3.61 5.61 2.07
C GLY A 145 4.58 5.47 0.91
N LEU A 146 4.80 4.25 0.43
CA LEU A 146 5.38 4.02 -0.89
C LEU A 146 4.29 3.47 -1.81
N VAL A 147 4.23 3.98 -3.04
CA VAL A 147 3.21 3.59 -4.01
C VAL A 147 3.78 3.52 -5.42
N HIS A 148 3.17 2.68 -6.25
CA HIS A 148 3.41 2.72 -7.69
C HIS A 148 2.44 3.73 -8.34
N GLY A 149 2.94 4.61 -9.20
CA GLY A 149 2.14 5.50 -10.04
C GLY A 149 1.18 6.38 -9.27
N TRP A 150 1.59 7.56 -8.84
CA TRP A 150 0.75 8.56 -8.20
C TRP A 150 0.82 9.89 -8.96
N PRO A 151 -0.24 10.70 -9.01
CA PRO A 151 -0.15 12.05 -9.57
C PRO A 151 0.94 12.85 -8.86
N ALA A 152 1.78 13.54 -9.64
CA ALA A 152 2.87 14.34 -9.07
C ALA A 152 2.38 15.54 -8.23
N SER A 153 1.13 15.97 -8.43
CA SER A 153 0.48 17.04 -7.68
C SER A 153 -0.74 16.49 -6.96
N ASP A 154 -0.68 16.49 -5.65
CA ASP A 154 -1.81 16.22 -4.76
C ASP A 154 -1.89 17.37 -3.74
N ALA A 155 -3.08 17.89 -3.47
CA ALA A 155 -3.25 19.04 -2.59
C ALA A 155 -3.00 18.72 -1.11
N GLN A 156 -3.08 17.45 -0.73
CA GLN A 156 -3.01 17.00 0.66
C GLN A 156 -1.75 16.18 0.96
N LEU A 157 -1.03 15.74 -0.07
CA LEU A 157 0.17 14.91 0.05
C LEU A 157 1.39 15.60 -0.57
N ARG A 158 2.53 15.45 0.08
CA ARG A 158 3.81 15.63 -0.59
C ARG A 158 4.13 14.34 -1.36
N VAL A 159 4.29 14.47 -2.66
CA VAL A 159 4.57 13.36 -3.58
C VAL A 159 5.97 13.54 -4.14
N GLU A 160 6.82 12.57 -3.93
CA GLU A 160 8.19 12.55 -4.44
C GLU A 160 8.41 11.29 -5.27
N VAL A 161 8.83 11.45 -6.51
CA VAL A 161 9.24 10.31 -7.35
C VAL A 161 10.66 9.92 -6.96
N ILE A 162 10.81 8.74 -6.37
CA ILE A 162 12.12 8.23 -5.91
C ILE A 162 12.77 7.26 -6.89
N ALA A 163 11.99 6.58 -7.72
CA ALA A 163 12.49 5.63 -8.72
C ALA A 163 11.43 5.39 -9.79
N ARG A 164 11.77 4.56 -10.78
CA ARG A 164 10.83 4.04 -11.78
C ARG A 164 10.99 2.54 -11.91
N ASP A 165 9.87 1.84 -12.11
CA ASP A 165 9.88 0.41 -12.35
C ASP A 165 9.17 0.08 -13.67
N ARG A 166 9.77 -0.82 -14.43
CA ARG A 166 9.21 -1.26 -15.71
C ARG A 166 8.34 -2.49 -15.50
N PRO A 167 7.12 -2.53 -16.05
CA PRO A 167 6.31 -3.73 -16.02
C PRO A 167 6.94 -4.85 -16.84
N VAL A 168 6.76 -6.07 -16.37
CA VAL A 168 7.13 -7.29 -17.08
C VAL A 168 5.94 -8.20 -17.23
N VAL A 169 5.88 -8.94 -18.34
CA VAL A 169 4.93 -10.02 -18.54
C VAL A 169 5.55 -11.30 -18.03
N VAL A 170 4.88 -11.94 -17.08
CA VAL A 170 5.29 -13.22 -16.50
C VAL A 170 4.46 -14.34 -17.14
N MET A 171 5.12 -15.41 -17.55
CA MET A 171 4.52 -16.51 -18.31
C MET A 171 5.19 -17.84 -17.97
N PRO A 172 4.55 -19.00 -18.26
CA PRO A 172 5.19 -20.30 -18.07
C PRO A 172 6.36 -20.48 -19.08
N PRO A 173 7.34 -21.34 -18.77
CA PRO A 173 8.42 -21.67 -19.69
C PRO A 173 7.89 -22.23 -21.01
N GLY A 174 8.52 -21.83 -22.12
CA GLY A 174 8.11 -22.25 -23.45
C GLY A 174 6.91 -21.50 -24.03
N HIS A 175 6.39 -20.48 -23.34
CA HIS A 175 5.32 -19.64 -23.85
C HIS A 175 5.76 -18.87 -25.12
N PRO A 176 4.91 -18.74 -26.16
CA PRO A 176 5.27 -18.06 -27.42
C PRO A 176 5.82 -16.64 -27.22
N LEU A 177 5.25 -15.86 -26.29
CA LEU A 177 5.73 -14.52 -25.96
C LEU A 177 7.14 -14.50 -25.33
N GLY A 178 7.66 -15.64 -24.91
CA GLY A 178 9.03 -15.74 -24.38
C GLY A 178 10.12 -15.62 -25.44
N THR A 179 9.78 -15.70 -26.73
CA THR A 179 10.74 -15.61 -27.85
C THR A 179 11.03 -14.18 -28.30
N VAL A 180 10.20 -13.21 -27.90
CA VAL A 180 10.39 -11.80 -28.25
C VAL A 180 11.22 -11.09 -27.19
N ALA A 181 11.94 -10.04 -27.59
CA ALA A 181 12.75 -9.25 -26.67
C ALA A 181 11.86 -8.36 -25.76
N GLU A 182 10.76 -7.84 -26.30
CA GLU A 182 9.81 -6.97 -25.61
C GLU A 182 8.39 -7.27 -26.12
N ILE A 183 7.41 -7.23 -25.24
CA ILE A 183 6.01 -7.58 -25.53
C ILE A 183 5.19 -6.30 -25.66
N ARG A 184 4.45 -6.16 -26.75
CA ARG A 184 3.48 -5.08 -26.90
C ARG A 184 2.19 -5.40 -26.14
N PRO A 185 1.54 -4.40 -25.51
CA PRO A 185 0.30 -4.63 -24.76
C PRO A 185 -0.79 -5.35 -25.55
N GLU A 186 -0.96 -5.05 -26.82
CA GLU A 186 -1.99 -5.64 -27.69
C GLU A 186 -1.82 -7.16 -27.84
N ALA A 187 -0.56 -7.65 -27.79
CA ALA A 187 -0.28 -9.08 -27.89
C ALA A 187 -0.83 -9.88 -26.69
N LEU A 188 -1.16 -9.22 -25.59
CA LEU A 188 -1.69 -9.88 -24.39
C LEU A 188 -3.15 -10.29 -24.55
N ALA A 189 -3.91 -9.64 -25.44
CA ALA A 189 -5.32 -9.96 -25.68
C ALA A 189 -5.54 -11.40 -26.19
N ALA A 190 -4.53 -11.97 -26.84
CA ALA A 190 -4.59 -13.35 -27.35
C ALA A 190 -4.46 -14.44 -26.26
N TYR A 191 -4.20 -14.07 -25.00
CA TYR A 191 -3.88 -15.02 -23.92
C TYR A 191 -4.74 -14.76 -22.68
N PRO A 192 -5.08 -15.84 -21.91
CA PRO A 192 -5.74 -15.69 -20.63
C PRO A 192 -4.85 -14.91 -19.66
N LEU A 193 -5.41 -13.88 -19.01
CA LEU A 193 -4.71 -13.09 -18.00
C LEU A 193 -5.07 -13.54 -16.59
N ILE A 194 -4.06 -13.50 -15.73
CA ILE A 194 -4.23 -13.54 -14.28
C ILE A 194 -3.99 -12.13 -13.77
N ALA A 195 -5.06 -11.49 -13.30
CA ALA A 195 -5.01 -10.11 -12.86
C ALA A 195 -4.64 -10.02 -11.37
N THR A 196 -4.08 -8.89 -10.96
CA THR A 196 -4.00 -8.49 -9.55
C THR A 196 -5.34 -7.95 -9.08
N MET A 197 -5.49 -7.74 -7.76
CA MET A 197 -6.69 -7.15 -7.16
C MET A 197 -6.96 -5.73 -7.69
N GLU A 198 -8.20 -5.27 -7.59
CA GLU A 198 -8.57 -3.89 -7.85
C GLU A 198 -7.76 -2.92 -6.95
N GLY A 199 -7.46 -1.72 -7.47
CA GLY A 199 -6.58 -0.76 -6.81
C GLY A 199 -5.09 -1.06 -6.96
N CYS A 200 -4.70 -2.06 -7.77
CA CYS A 200 -3.33 -2.28 -8.19
C CYS A 200 -3.00 -1.42 -9.41
N ARG A 201 -2.01 -0.54 -9.29
CA ARG A 201 -1.62 0.39 -10.36
C ARG A 201 -1.12 -0.30 -11.64
N TYR A 202 -0.56 -1.50 -11.53
CA TYR A 202 -0.16 -2.29 -12.70
C TYR A 202 -1.38 -2.85 -13.45
N ARG A 203 -2.44 -3.21 -12.73
CA ARG A 203 -3.71 -3.60 -13.34
C ARG A 203 -4.35 -2.41 -14.07
N GLU A 204 -4.47 -1.27 -13.42
CA GLU A 204 -5.03 -0.05 -14.02
C GLU A 204 -4.22 0.40 -15.23
N PHE A 205 -2.88 0.33 -15.13
CA PHE A 205 -1.97 0.63 -16.23
C PHE A 205 -2.23 -0.27 -17.45
N LEU A 206 -2.43 -1.58 -17.23
CA LEU A 206 -2.75 -2.51 -18.30
C LEU A 206 -4.14 -2.25 -18.88
N GLU A 207 -5.15 -2.14 -18.02
CA GLU A 207 -6.53 -1.91 -18.45
C GLU A 207 -6.65 -0.64 -19.31
N ALA A 208 -5.97 0.44 -18.92
CA ALA A 208 -5.96 1.69 -19.69
C ALA A 208 -5.37 1.51 -21.10
N ARG A 209 -4.33 0.66 -21.26
CA ARG A 209 -3.71 0.43 -22.57
C ARG A 209 -4.48 -0.56 -23.45
N LEU A 210 -5.24 -1.44 -22.84
CA LEU A 210 -6.06 -2.40 -23.54
C LEU A 210 -7.46 -1.87 -23.87
N GLN A 211 -7.86 -0.71 -23.34
CA GLN A 211 -9.15 -0.10 -23.67
C GLN A 211 -9.33 0.17 -25.18
N GLU A 212 -8.25 0.49 -25.88
CA GLU A 212 -8.24 0.74 -27.32
C GLU A 212 -7.97 -0.52 -28.16
N ALA A 213 -7.69 -1.64 -27.52
CA ALA A 213 -7.43 -2.89 -28.23
C ALA A 213 -8.74 -3.45 -28.82
N PRO A 214 -8.70 -4.00 -30.07
CA PRO A 214 -9.88 -4.57 -30.73
C PRO A 214 -10.51 -5.72 -29.95
N GLU A 215 -9.67 -6.46 -29.21
CA GLU A 215 -10.08 -7.57 -28.36
C GLU A 215 -9.65 -7.31 -26.92
N GLN A 216 -10.58 -7.51 -26.00
CA GLN A 216 -10.28 -7.39 -24.58
C GLN A 216 -9.69 -8.71 -24.05
N PRO A 217 -8.63 -8.65 -23.25
CA PRO A 217 -8.05 -9.86 -22.69
C PRO A 217 -9.03 -10.55 -21.74
N HIS A 218 -9.08 -11.86 -21.82
CA HIS A 218 -9.88 -12.65 -20.91
C HIS A 218 -9.19 -12.80 -19.55
N ILE A 219 -9.73 -12.14 -18.51
CA ILE A 219 -9.28 -12.33 -17.13
C ILE A 219 -9.81 -13.68 -16.63
N ARG A 220 -8.91 -14.66 -16.50
CA ARG A 220 -9.24 -16.02 -16.06
C ARG A 220 -9.25 -16.17 -14.55
N ALA A 221 -8.40 -15.43 -13.86
CA ALA A 221 -8.27 -15.45 -12.39
C ALA A 221 -7.79 -14.12 -11.87
N VAL A 222 -8.03 -13.88 -10.56
CA VAL A 222 -7.52 -12.73 -9.82
C VAL A 222 -6.77 -13.23 -8.60
N ALA A 223 -5.56 -12.71 -8.36
CA ALA A 223 -4.73 -13.08 -7.22
C ALA A 223 -4.41 -11.87 -6.34
N GLY A 224 -4.49 -12.07 -5.01
CA GLY A 224 -4.20 -11.03 -4.02
C GLY A 224 -2.72 -10.90 -3.65
N SER A 225 -1.86 -11.83 -4.06
CA SER A 225 -0.43 -11.79 -3.77
C SER A 225 0.41 -12.19 -4.98
N VAL A 226 1.62 -11.65 -5.07
CA VAL A 226 2.60 -11.99 -6.12
C VAL A 226 2.93 -13.49 -6.11
N ALA A 227 3.08 -14.09 -4.94
CA ALA A 227 3.38 -15.51 -4.80
C ALA A 227 2.27 -16.40 -5.40
N ALA A 228 0.99 -16.12 -5.06
CA ALA A 228 -0.14 -16.84 -5.63
C ALA A 228 -0.22 -16.67 -7.15
N LEU A 229 0.01 -15.46 -7.65
CA LEU A 229 0.00 -15.12 -9.06
C LEU A 229 1.10 -15.90 -9.82
N VAL A 230 2.34 -15.90 -9.32
CA VAL A 230 3.46 -16.66 -9.90
C VAL A 230 3.16 -18.14 -9.93
N GLN A 231 2.54 -18.72 -8.89
CA GLN A 231 2.14 -20.12 -8.86
C GLN A 231 1.06 -20.45 -9.92
N MET A 232 0.05 -19.58 -10.07
CA MET A 232 -0.98 -19.74 -11.10
C MET A 232 -0.39 -19.68 -12.51
N VAL A 233 0.55 -18.75 -12.76
CA VAL A 233 1.28 -18.65 -14.03
C VAL A 233 2.11 -19.91 -14.27
N SER A 234 2.86 -20.40 -13.27
CA SER A 234 3.68 -21.60 -13.40
C SER A 234 2.85 -22.85 -13.68
N ALA A 235 1.61 -22.89 -13.19
CA ALA A 235 0.65 -23.96 -13.47
C ALA A 235 -0.02 -23.85 -14.85
N GLY A 236 0.31 -22.82 -15.65
CA GLY A 236 -0.22 -22.66 -17.00
C GLY A 236 -1.65 -22.08 -17.07
N LEU A 237 -2.14 -21.48 -15.99
CA LEU A 237 -3.48 -20.87 -16.01
C LEU A 237 -3.58 -19.65 -16.95
N GLY A 238 -2.47 -18.97 -17.21
CA GLY A 238 -2.40 -17.79 -18.04
C GLY A 238 -1.09 -17.04 -17.84
N ILE A 239 -1.04 -15.81 -18.33
CA ILE A 239 0.07 -14.88 -18.15
C ILE A 239 -0.33 -13.74 -17.19
N SER A 240 0.64 -12.99 -16.68
CA SER A 240 0.35 -11.85 -15.80
C SER A 240 1.34 -10.71 -15.99
N ILE A 241 0.99 -9.54 -15.46
CA ILE A 241 1.87 -8.37 -15.45
C ILE A 241 2.24 -8.06 -14.02
N LEU A 242 3.54 -7.91 -13.80
CA LEU A 242 4.13 -7.59 -12.50
C LEU A 242 5.19 -6.49 -12.63
N PRO A 243 5.51 -5.80 -11.53
CA PRO A 243 6.72 -4.99 -11.44
C PRO A 243 7.97 -5.81 -11.76
N ARG A 244 8.94 -5.23 -12.47
CA ARG A 244 10.24 -5.87 -12.67
C ARG A 244 10.90 -6.23 -11.35
N MET A 245 10.80 -5.36 -10.35
CA MET A 245 11.36 -5.59 -9.02
C MET A 245 10.75 -6.80 -8.29
N ALA A 246 9.55 -7.27 -8.70
CA ALA A 246 8.96 -8.50 -8.16
C ALA A 246 9.63 -9.77 -8.70
N MET A 247 10.52 -9.66 -9.68
CA MET A 247 11.20 -10.79 -10.31
C MET A 247 12.47 -11.17 -9.54
N ASP A 248 12.34 -11.34 -8.23
CA ASP A 248 13.39 -11.90 -7.40
C ASP A 248 13.69 -13.36 -7.84
N PRO A 249 14.98 -13.73 -8.01
CA PRO A 249 15.39 -15.10 -8.31
C PRO A 249 14.80 -16.15 -7.35
N ALA A 250 14.63 -15.84 -6.07
CA ALA A 250 14.02 -16.74 -5.09
C ALA A 250 12.53 -17.00 -5.37
N LEU A 251 11.79 -15.99 -5.85
CA LEU A 251 10.38 -16.12 -6.26
C LEU A 251 10.24 -16.73 -7.66
N THR A 252 11.19 -16.46 -8.55
CA THR A 252 11.17 -16.89 -9.95
C THR A 252 11.88 -18.23 -10.21
N ALA A 253 12.66 -18.75 -9.23
CA ALA A 253 13.21 -20.11 -9.27
C ALA A 253 12.15 -21.19 -9.53
N ALA A 254 10.89 -20.87 -9.37
CA ALA A 254 9.76 -21.73 -9.60
C ALA A 254 9.17 -21.58 -11.01
N ARG A 255 9.91 -21.90 -12.06
CA ARG A 255 9.27 -22.27 -13.33
C ARG A 255 8.43 -21.21 -14.04
N VAL A 256 8.84 -19.95 -14.00
CA VAL A 256 8.30 -18.88 -14.84
C VAL A 256 9.40 -18.19 -15.61
N GLN A 257 9.05 -17.63 -16.76
CA GLN A 257 9.91 -16.71 -17.51
C GLN A 257 9.20 -15.38 -17.64
N TRP A 258 9.94 -14.34 -17.92
CA TRP A 258 9.38 -13.00 -18.10
C TRP A 258 10.07 -12.27 -19.25
N ARG A 259 9.35 -11.27 -19.79
CA ARG A 259 9.86 -10.31 -20.77
C ARG A 259 9.35 -8.91 -20.42
N PRO A 260 10.12 -7.86 -20.74
CA PRO A 260 9.65 -6.50 -20.62
C PRO A 260 8.33 -6.30 -21.36
N LEU A 261 7.41 -5.55 -20.75
CA LEU A 261 6.23 -5.02 -21.43
C LEU A 261 6.60 -3.65 -21.99
N SER A 262 6.33 -3.43 -23.28
CA SER A 262 6.54 -2.13 -23.92
C SER A 262 5.69 -1.05 -23.27
N THR A 263 6.31 0.07 -22.95
CA THR A 263 5.67 1.21 -22.31
C THR A 263 6.07 2.50 -23.02
N ASP A 264 5.16 3.48 -23.06
CA ASP A 264 5.52 4.82 -23.54
C ASP A 264 6.29 5.54 -22.41
N GLY A 265 7.63 5.42 -22.43
CA GLY A 265 8.52 6.04 -21.46
C GLY A 265 9.15 5.07 -20.46
N ASP A 266 9.60 5.61 -19.32
CA ASP A 266 10.45 4.91 -18.34
C ASP A 266 9.73 3.99 -17.36
N GLY A 267 8.48 3.61 -17.64
CA GLY A 267 7.66 2.77 -16.76
C GLY A 267 6.89 3.56 -15.70
N LEU A 268 6.41 2.85 -14.67
CA LEU A 268 5.61 3.45 -13.59
C LEU A 268 6.53 4.09 -12.53
N PRO A 269 6.27 5.34 -12.12
CA PRO A 269 7.03 5.96 -11.05
C PRO A 269 6.75 5.25 -9.72
N ILE A 270 7.79 5.13 -8.90
CA ILE A 270 7.69 4.78 -7.50
C ILE A 270 7.70 6.08 -6.73
N CYS A 271 6.62 6.34 -5.99
CA CYS A 271 6.45 7.58 -5.27
C CYS A 271 6.50 7.33 -3.76
N LEU A 272 7.21 8.22 -3.07
CA LEU A 272 7.16 8.37 -1.63
C LEU A 272 6.10 9.43 -1.31
N LEU A 273 5.19 9.08 -0.43
CA LEU A 273 4.08 9.94 0.01
C LEU A 273 4.25 10.29 1.49
N THR A 274 4.12 11.55 1.80
CA THR A 274 4.01 12.04 3.19
C THR A 274 2.88 13.06 3.29
N ALA A 275 2.38 13.32 4.49
CA ALA A 275 1.48 14.44 4.71
C ALA A 275 2.17 15.77 4.32
N ALA A 276 1.39 16.80 3.99
CA ALA A 276 1.90 18.10 3.55
C ALA A 276 2.72 18.83 4.63
N ARG A 277 2.64 18.40 5.88
CA ARG A 277 3.42 18.93 7.02
C ARG A 277 4.84 18.36 7.09
N GLU A 278 5.69 18.99 7.90
CA GLU A 278 7.04 18.46 8.16
C GLU A 278 6.96 17.12 8.91
N PRO A 279 7.68 16.08 8.47
CA PRO A 279 7.74 14.81 9.17
C PRO A 279 8.57 14.94 10.46
N ALA A 280 8.26 14.13 11.47
CA ALA A 280 9.09 14.01 12.65
C ALA A 280 10.54 13.64 12.28
N ARG A 281 11.53 14.07 13.07
CA ARG A 281 12.96 13.92 12.76
C ARG A 281 13.36 12.48 12.43
N ARG A 282 12.83 11.48 13.17
CA ARG A 282 13.06 10.06 12.92
C ARG A 282 12.51 9.58 11.56
N VAL A 283 11.30 10.09 11.21
CA VAL A 283 10.68 9.78 9.91
C VAL A 283 11.48 10.43 8.79
N ALA A 284 11.94 11.67 8.97
CA ALA A 284 12.80 12.37 8.02
C ALA A 284 14.13 11.62 7.80
N ALA A 285 14.74 11.08 8.87
CA ALA A 285 15.95 10.27 8.77
C ALA A 285 15.71 8.98 7.94
N PHE A 286 14.59 8.30 8.18
CA PHE A 286 14.23 7.11 7.42
C PHE A 286 13.94 7.44 5.94
N ILE A 287 13.22 8.53 5.68
CA ILE A 287 12.99 9.04 4.32
C ILE A 287 14.31 9.32 3.59
N GLN A 288 15.25 9.97 4.27
CA GLN A 288 16.57 10.27 3.68
C GLN A 288 17.32 8.99 3.29
N MET A 289 17.21 7.94 4.09
CA MET A 289 17.83 6.65 3.78
C MET A 289 17.19 5.99 2.56
N ILE A 290 15.86 6.07 2.41
CA ILE A 290 15.15 5.59 1.23
C ILE A 290 15.61 6.36 -0.03
N ARG A 291 15.79 7.69 0.06
CA ARG A 291 16.27 8.54 -1.05
C ARG A 291 17.68 8.15 -1.51
N LEU A 292 18.62 8.01 -0.56
CA LEU A 292 20.00 7.66 -0.86
C LEU A 292 20.12 6.31 -1.56
N ALA A 293 19.26 5.36 -1.20
CA ALA A 293 19.22 4.07 -1.88
C ALA A 293 18.65 4.16 -3.30
N ALA A 294 17.70 5.06 -3.52
CA ALA A 294 17.11 5.30 -4.83
C ALA A 294 18.09 5.99 -5.78
N ASP A 295 18.82 6.99 -5.31
CA ASP A 295 19.83 7.72 -6.10
C ASP A 295 21.02 6.84 -6.51
N GLY A 296 21.40 5.84 -5.69
CA GLY A 296 22.45 4.87 -6.02
C GLY A 296 22.04 3.81 -7.03
N SER A 297 20.76 3.74 -7.41
CA SER A 297 20.16 2.67 -8.22
C SER A 297 19.86 3.03 -9.67
N ASP A 298 20.58 3.97 -10.28
CA ASP A 298 20.48 4.22 -11.74
C ASP A 298 20.97 3.02 -12.60
N GLN A 299 21.49 1.99 -11.94
CA GLN A 299 21.73 0.64 -12.46
C GLN A 299 20.84 -0.33 -11.67
N ALA A 300 19.94 -1.02 -12.35
CA ALA A 300 19.02 -2.07 -11.88
C ALA A 300 19.25 -2.50 -10.42
N MET A 301 18.30 -2.18 -9.50
CA MET A 301 18.40 -2.54 -8.07
C MET A 301 18.96 -3.96 -7.96
N PRO A 302 20.12 -4.18 -7.31
CA PRO A 302 20.75 -5.48 -7.25
C PRO A 302 19.83 -6.45 -6.49
N ALA A 303 19.61 -7.62 -7.05
CA ALA A 303 19.05 -8.75 -6.31
C ALA A 303 19.90 -8.93 -5.05
N ILE A 304 19.24 -9.01 -3.89
CA ILE A 304 19.92 -9.20 -2.61
C ILE A 304 20.67 -10.52 -2.67
N ASP A 305 22.00 -10.46 -2.66
CA ASP A 305 22.84 -11.64 -2.44
C ASP A 305 22.78 -12.03 -0.96
N VAL A 306 21.89 -12.95 -0.63
CA VAL A 306 21.63 -13.42 0.74
C VAL A 306 22.81 -14.24 1.32
N GLN A 307 23.93 -14.38 0.60
CA GLN A 307 25.03 -15.27 1.02
C GLN A 307 26.03 -14.66 2.02
N HIS A 308 25.96 -13.38 2.39
CA HIS A 308 26.90 -12.76 3.31
C HIS A 308 26.26 -12.10 4.53
N GLY A 309 25.64 -12.87 5.43
CA GLY A 309 25.05 -12.31 6.65
C GLY A 309 24.74 -13.27 7.79
N ALA A 310 25.27 -14.48 7.78
CA ALA A 310 25.13 -15.38 8.92
C ALA A 310 26.10 -14.99 10.05
N ARG A 311 25.96 -13.81 10.68
CA ARG A 311 26.49 -13.55 12.02
C ARG A 311 25.43 -13.95 13.04
N ARG A 312 25.76 -14.98 13.81
CA ARG A 312 25.00 -15.55 14.93
C ARG A 312 24.56 -14.44 15.89
N VAL A 313 23.26 -14.20 15.99
CA VAL A 313 22.70 -13.56 17.17
C VAL A 313 22.71 -14.59 18.28
N ALA A 314 23.60 -14.40 19.26
CA ALA A 314 23.60 -15.17 20.48
C ALA A 314 22.41 -14.73 21.33
N ILE A 315 21.43 -15.61 21.47
CA ILE A 315 20.33 -15.43 22.43
C ILE A 315 20.92 -15.70 23.80
N ALA A 316 21.14 -14.65 24.58
CA ALA A 316 21.42 -14.79 26.02
C ALA A 316 20.14 -15.26 26.71
N LYS A 317 20.32 -16.30 27.55
CA LYS A 317 19.26 -16.88 28.39
C LYS A 317 18.91 -15.94 29.54
#